data_6bbdb874436b09f756ab1b1e52eef58d
#
_entry.id   6bbdb874436b09f756ab1b1e52eef58d
#
_cell.length_a   1.000
_cell.length_b   1.000
_cell.length_c   1.000
_cell.angle_alpha   90.00
_cell.angle_beta   90.00
_cell.angle_gamma   90.00
#
_symmetry.space_group_name_H-M   'P 1'
#
loop_
_entity.id
_entity.type
_entity.pdbx_description
1 polymer ?
#
loop_
_entity_poly.entity_id
_entity_poly.type
_entity_poly.pdbx_seq_one_letter_code
_entity_poly.pdbx_strand_id
1 'polypeptide(L)'
;MLDGSLSALREAGIPAYGTVFGFKGSVVFAANPARSYREFLGISTAISHLHFLVQHNGGVFLPPWGKSESWTLSVAHNEDHGARYVRNVARVAELVGGLADSSSDLFAAGSYN
;
A
#
# COMPACT_ATOMS: atom_id res chain seq x y z
N MET A 1 4.28 9.49 7.59
CA MET A 1 3.86 8.74 6.37
C MET A 1 3.01 7.53 6.71
N LEU A 2 3.49 6.66 7.57
CA LEU A 2 2.79 5.40 7.83
C LEU A 2 1.43 5.62 8.49
N ASP A 3 1.37 6.41 9.54
CA ASP A 3 0.11 6.64 10.29
C ASP A 3 -0.97 7.25 9.41
N GLY A 4 -0.63 8.23 8.59
CA GLY A 4 -1.58 8.86 7.67
C GLY A 4 -2.07 7.88 6.61
N SER A 5 -1.18 7.06 6.08
CA SER A 5 -1.54 6.04 5.09
C SER A 5 -2.48 4.99 5.69
N LEU A 6 -2.17 4.49 6.87
CA LEU A 6 -3.01 3.48 7.53
C LEU A 6 -4.36 4.05 7.94
N SER A 7 -4.41 5.32 8.38
CA SER A 7 -5.67 5.98 8.68
C SER A 7 -6.58 6.04 7.46
N ALA A 8 -6.05 6.47 6.31
CA ALA A 8 -6.84 6.56 5.09
C ALA A 8 -7.39 5.20 4.68
N LEU A 9 -6.57 4.15 4.80
CA LEU A 9 -6.98 2.80 4.42
C LEU A 9 -8.02 2.23 5.39
N ARG A 10 -7.86 2.47 6.68
CA ARG A 10 -8.82 2.01 7.69
C ARG A 10 -10.19 2.65 7.51
N GLU A 11 -10.22 3.94 7.22
CA GLU A 11 -11.47 4.66 6.97
C GLU A 11 -12.22 4.08 5.78
N ALA A 12 -11.51 3.56 4.80
CA ALA A 12 -12.12 2.92 3.63
C ALA A 12 -12.40 1.43 3.84
N GLY A 13 -12.07 0.87 4.99
CA GLY A 13 -12.29 -0.55 5.28
C GLY A 13 -11.31 -1.48 4.59
N ILE A 14 -10.13 -0.99 4.21
CA ILE A 14 -9.12 -1.78 3.52
C ILE A 14 -8.15 -2.36 4.53
N PRO A 15 -8.01 -3.70 4.65
CA PRO A 15 -7.05 -4.30 5.56
C PRO A 15 -5.63 -3.96 5.13
N ALA A 16 -4.87 -3.39 6.06
CA ALA A 16 -3.48 -3.04 5.80
C ALA A 16 -2.70 -2.94 7.10
N TYR A 17 -1.41 -3.21 7.00
CA TYR A 17 -0.49 -2.93 8.09
C TYR A 17 0.78 -2.33 7.51
N GLY A 18 1.66 -1.86 8.36
CA GLY A 18 2.90 -1.27 7.90
C GLY A 18 4.03 -1.53 8.85
N THR A 19 5.23 -1.37 8.33
CA THR A 19 6.45 -1.46 9.11
C THR A 19 7.33 -0.25 8.79
N VAL A 20 8.02 0.25 9.80
CA VAL A 20 9.00 1.33 9.63
C VAL A 20 10.23 0.95 10.44
N PHE A 21 11.38 1.08 9.80
CA PHE A 21 12.66 0.92 10.46
C PHE A 21 13.61 1.99 9.92
N GLY A 22 13.86 3.01 10.72
CA GLY A 22 14.68 4.14 10.29
C GLY A 22 14.05 4.85 9.09
N PHE A 23 14.79 4.92 7.99
CA PHE A 23 14.35 5.59 6.77
C PHE A 23 13.62 4.68 5.80
N LYS A 24 13.42 3.43 6.17
CA LYS A 24 12.67 2.48 5.34
C LYS A 24 11.34 2.16 5.95
N GLY A 25 10.36 1.94 5.10
CA GLY A 25 9.06 1.52 5.55
C GLY A 25 8.22 1.01 4.40
N SER A 26 7.11 0.37 4.73
CA SER A 26 6.19 -0.13 3.72
C SER A 26 4.77 -0.18 4.25
N VAL A 27 3.82 -0.12 3.33
CA VAL A 27 2.41 -0.41 3.58
C VAL A 27 2.09 -1.73 2.88
N VAL A 28 1.50 -2.66 3.60
CA VAL A 28 1.21 -4.00 3.12
C VAL A 28 -0.30 -4.25 3.23
N PHE A 29 -0.91 -4.73 2.16
CA PHE A 29 -2.36 -4.90 2.06
C PHE A 29 -2.76 -6.30 2.53
N ALA A 30 -2.72 -6.49 3.83
CA ALA A 30 -3.16 -7.70 4.51
C ALA A 30 -3.60 -7.35 5.91
N ALA A 31 -4.45 -8.17 6.50
CA ALA A 31 -4.98 -7.92 7.85
C ALA A 31 -3.92 -8.13 8.93
N ASN A 32 -3.04 -9.10 8.74
CA ASN A 32 -2.04 -9.48 9.73
C ASN A 32 -0.65 -9.57 9.09
N PRO A 33 0.41 -9.26 9.85
CA PRO A 33 1.78 -9.41 9.34
C PRO A 33 2.08 -10.85 8.92
N ALA A 34 2.68 -11.00 7.75
CA ALA A 34 3.11 -12.29 7.27
C ALA A 34 4.36 -12.74 8.03
N ARG A 35 4.31 -13.97 8.55
CA ARG A 35 5.41 -14.57 9.32
C ARG A 35 6.04 -15.74 8.60
N SER A 36 5.54 -16.08 7.42
CA SER A 36 6.05 -17.18 6.59
C SER A 36 5.88 -16.81 5.13
N TYR A 37 6.56 -17.53 4.25
CA TYR A 37 6.39 -17.35 2.81
C TYR A 37 4.96 -17.65 2.38
N ARG A 38 4.35 -18.65 2.98
CA ARG A 38 2.97 -19.01 2.67
C ARG A 38 2.01 -17.87 3.00
N GLU A 39 2.18 -17.24 4.16
CA GLU A 39 1.36 -16.07 4.53
C GLU A 39 1.63 -14.89 3.62
N PHE A 40 2.88 -14.70 3.20
CA PHE A 40 3.25 -13.65 2.25
C PHE A 40 2.51 -13.83 0.93
N LEU A 41 2.33 -15.06 0.46
CA LEU A 41 1.59 -15.33 -0.77
C LEU A 41 0.12 -14.93 -0.66
N GLY A 42 -0.42 -14.83 0.55
CA GLY A 42 -1.80 -14.38 0.80
C GLY A 42 -2.01 -12.89 0.72
N ILE A 43 -0.95 -12.08 0.58
CA ILE A 43 -1.09 -10.63 0.43
C ILE A 43 -1.72 -10.32 -0.92
N SER A 44 -2.65 -9.35 -0.94
CA SER A 44 -3.35 -8.99 -2.18
C SER A 44 -2.39 -8.44 -3.24
N THR A 45 -2.28 -9.15 -4.34
CA THR A 45 -1.49 -8.72 -5.49
C THR A 45 -2.17 -7.57 -6.22
N ALA A 46 -3.49 -7.66 -6.40
CA ALA A 46 -4.25 -6.65 -7.15
C ALA A 46 -4.17 -5.28 -6.47
N ILE A 47 -4.38 -5.21 -5.17
CA ILE A 47 -4.32 -3.95 -4.42
C ILE A 47 -2.89 -3.42 -4.40
N SER A 48 -1.90 -4.28 -4.21
CA SER A 48 -0.49 -3.87 -4.21
C SER A 48 -0.08 -3.26 -5.55
N HIS A 49 -0.52 -3.86 -6.64
CA HIS A 49 -0.24 -3.35 -7.98
C HIS A 49 -0.94 -2.02 -8.24
N LEU A 50 -2.20 -1.90 -7.82
CA LEU A 50 -2.94 -0.64 -7.91
C LEU A 50 -2.21 0.47 -7.13
N HIS A 51 -1.75 0.16 -5.93
CA HIS A 51 -1.01 1.11 -5.11
C HIS A 51 0.24 1.61 -5.85
N PHE A 52 1.01 0.70 -6.44
CA PHE A 52 2.18 1.07 -7.23
C PHE A 52 1.81 2.05 -8.35
N LEU A 53 0.77 1.73 -9.11
CA LEU A 53 0.35 2.56 -10.25
C LEU A 53 -0.14 3.94 -9.82
N VAL A 54 -0.91 4.01 -8.73
CA VAL A 54 -1.43 5.29 -8.22
C VAL A 54 -0.29 6.14 -7.67
N GLN A 55 0.67 5.55 -6.97
CA GLN A 55 1.85 6.27 -6.50
C GLN A 55 2.65 6.82 -7.68
N HIS A 56 2.87 6.00 -8.69
CA HIS A 56 3.62 6.41 -9.88
C HIS A 56 2.94 7.59 -10.59
N ASN A 57 1.63 7.52 -10.81
CA ASN A 57 0.87 8.61 -11.39
C ASN A 57 0.86 9.86 -10.52
N GLY A 58 0.95 9.69 -9.22
CA GLY A 58 1.01 10.78 -8.26
C GLY A 58 2.42 11.33 -8.00
N GLY A 59 3.39 10.92 -8.79
CA GLY A 59 4.75 11.44 -8.71
C GLY A 59 5.65 10.76 -7.69
N VAL A 60 5.28 9.57 -7.22
CA VAL A 60 6.11 8.79 -6.30
C VAL A 60 6.53 7.49 -6.97
N PHE A 61 7.83 7.31 -7.15
CA PHE A 61 8.38 6.12 -7.77
C PHE A 61 8.77 5.11 -6.68
N LEU A 62 8.04 4.00 -6.63
CA LEU A 62 8.36 2.88 -5.75
C LEU A 62 9.02 1.77 -6.58
N PRO A 63 9.78 0.88 -5.93
CA PRO A 63 10.29 -0.29 -6.64
C PRO A 63 9.11 -1.09 -7.23
N PRO A 64 9.20 -1.51 -8.49
CA PRO A 64 8.11 -2.27 -9.11
C PRO A 64 8.08 -3.71 -8.62
N TRP A 65 6.91 -4.32 -8.77
CA TRP A 65 6.71 -5.76 -8.61
C TRP A 65 6.91 -6.33 -7.23
N GLY A 66 5.94 -6.26 -6.43
CA GLY A 66 5.95 -6.93 -5.16
C GLY A 66 4.69 -6.67 -4.38
N LYS A 67 4.58 -7.36 -3.28
CA LYS A 67 3.44 -7.24 -2.38
C LYS A 67 3.75 -6.36 -1.18
N SER A 68 4.97 -5.87 -1.08
CA SER A 68 5.42 -5.08 0.07
C SER A 68 6.53 -4.13 -0.32
N GLU A 69 6.30 -3.32 -1.37
CA GLU A 69 7.27 -2.33 -1.79
C GLU A 69 7.59 -1.36 -0.67
N SER A 70 8.86 -1.17 -0.43
CA SER A 70 9.33 -0.30 0.62
C SER A 70 9.75 1.04 0.06
N TRP A 71 9.41 2.11 0.79
CA TRP A 71 10.07 3.38 0.54
C TRP A 71 11.42 3.41 1.22
N THR A 72 12.34 4.19 0.67
CA THR A 72 13.61 4.53 1.31
C THR A 72 13.75 6.03 1.26
N LEU A 73 13.87 6.66 2.41
CA LEU A 73 14.02 8.10 2.53
C LEU A 73 15.48 8.48 2.72
N SER A 74 15.80 9.72 2.36
CA SER A 74 17.13 10.29 2.58
C SER A 74 16.99 11.73 3.05
N VAL A 75 18.11 12.39 3.32
CA VAL A 75 18.13 13.79 3.71
C VAL A 75 17.61 14.73 2.62
N ALA A 76 17.52 14.24 1.39
CA ALA A 76 16.95 14.99 0.26
C ALA A 76 15.41 15.04 0.30
N HIS A 77 14.77 14.21 1.10
CA HIS A 77 13.31 14.20 1.24
C HIS A 77 12.86 15.14 2.35
N ASN A 78 11.66 15.67 2.20
CA ASN A 78 11.04 16.56 3.20
C ASN A 78 9.59 16.14 3.46
N GLU A 79 8.90 16.91 4.32
CA GLU A 79 7.52 16.60 4.70
C GLU A 79 6.54 16.63 3.51
N ASP A 80 6.80 17.46 2.51
CA ASP A 80 5.94 17.52 1.32
C ASP A 80 5.99 16.23 0.51
N HIS A 81 7.14 15.58 0.48
CA HIS A 81 7.29 14.28 -0.17
C HIS A 81 6.46 13.21 0.55
N GLY A 82 6.52 13.21 1.88
CA GLY A 82 5.71 12.30 2.69
C GLY A 82 4.21 12.54 2.52
N ALA A 83 3.80 13.81 2.51
CA ALA A 83 2.41 14.19 2.30
C ALA A 83 1.90 13.74 0.92
N ARG A 84 2.74 13.79 -0.10
CA ARG A 84 2.40 13.31 -1.43
C ARG A 84 2.13 11.80 -1.41
N TYR A 85 2.98 11.05 -0.74
CA TYR A 85 2.79 9.61 -0.58
C TYR A 85 1.43 9.32 0.08
N VAL A 86 1.12 9.99 1.17
CA VAL A 86 -0.14 9.80 1.91
C VAL A 86 -1.35 10.16 1.04
N ARG A 87 -1.30 11.27 0.30
CA ARG A 87 -2.38 11.64 -0.62
C ARG A 87 -2.62 10.55 -1.66
N ASN A 88 -1.55 9.95 -2.17
CA ASN A 88 -1.68 8.88 -3.15
C ASN A 88 -2.30 7.62 -2.53
N VAL A 89 -1.98 7.30 -1.29
CA VAL A 89 -2.65 6.21 -0.57
C VAL A 89 -4.14 6.50 -0.39
N ALA A 90 -4.48 7.73 -0.04
CA ALA A 90 -5.90 8.14 0.06
C ALA A 90 -6.61 7.96 -1.29
N ARG A 91 -5.94 8.22 -2.40
CA ARG A 91 -6.49 7.97 -3.73
C ARG A 91 -6.75 6.49 -3.98
N VAL A 92 -5.84 5.62 -3.54
CA VAL A 92 -6.08 4.17 -3.60
C VAL A 92 -7.35 3.81 -2.82
N ALA A 93 -7.50 4.37 -1.63
CA ALA A 93 -8.67 4.12 -0.79
C ALA A 93 -9.96 4.53 -1.50
N GLU A 94 -9.98 5.68 -2.17
CA GLU A 94 -11.13 6.14 -2.95
C GLU A 94 -11.46 5.19 -4.09
N LEU A 95 -10.45 4.75 -4.83
CA LEU A 95 -10.64 3.87 -5.98
C LEU A 95 -11.18 2.50 -5.56
N VAL A 96 -10.65 1.94 -4.48
CA VAL A 96 -11.11 0.66 -3.95
C VAL A 96 -12.51 0.81 -3.35
N GLY A 97 -12.78 1.91 -2.67
CA GLY A 97 -14.12 2.21 -2.14
C GLY A 97 -15.18 2.27 -3.23
N GLY A 98 -14.83 2.77 -4.41
CA GLY A 98 -15.73 2.79 -5.57
C GLY A 98 -15.99 1.41 -6.17
N LEU A 99 -15.22 0.39 -5.76
CA LEU A 99 -15.37 -0.99 -6.21
C LEU A 99 -15.89 -1.89 -5.08
N ALA A 100 -16.68 -1.34 -4.17
CA ALA A 100 -17.09 -2.02 -2.94
C ALA A 100 -17.70 -3.41 -3.18
N ASP A 101 -18.49 -3.57 -4.24
CA ASP A 101 -19.17 -4.84 -4.53
C ASP A 101 -18.22 -5.95 -4.98
N SER A 102 -17.04 -5.61 -5.48
CA SER A 102 -16.05 -6.57 -5.93
C SER A 102 -14.76 -6.52 -5.08
N SER A 103 -14.78 -5.78 -3.98
CA SER A 103 -13.58 -5.58 -3.15
C SER A 103 -13.04 -6.87 -2.56
N SER A 104 -13.89 -7.87 -2.28
CA SER A 104 -13.44 -9.16 -1.76
C SER A 104 -12.50 -9.88 -2.74
N ASP A 105 -12.74 -9.75 -4.04
CA ASP A 105 -11.90 -10.36 -5.08
C ASP A 105 -10.52 -9.69 -5.13
N LEU A 106 -10.46 -8.40 -4.82
CA LEU A 106 -9.21 -7.65 -4.83
C LEU A 106 -8.25 -8.10 -3.73
N PHE A 107 -8.78 -8.73 -2.67
CA PHE A 107 -7.98 -9.21 -1.55
C PHE A 107 -7.59 -10.68 -1.68
N ALA A 108 -8.07 -11.37 -2.70
CA ALA A 108 -7.77 -12.78 -2.90
C ALA A 108 -6.33 -12.98 -3.35
N ALA A 109 -5.65 -13.99 -2.79
CA ALA A 109 -4.30 -14.35 -3.19
C ALA A 109 -4.32 -14.82 -4.65
N GLY A 110 -3.31 -14.40 -5.42
CA GLY A 110 -3.20 -14.82 -6.82
C GLY A 110 -4.19 -14.18 -7.78
N SER A 111 -4.97 -13.19 -7.33
CA SER A 111 -5.97 -12.51 -8.18
C SER A 111 -5.36 -11.78 -9.37
N TYR A 112 -4.08 -11.61 -9.37
CA TYR A 112 -3.38 -10.83 -10.38
C TYR A 112 -2.73 -11.69 -11.47
N ASN A 113 -2.76 -12.93 -11.41
CA ASN A 113 -2.07 -13.83 -12.36
C ASN A 113 -2.37 -13.51 -13.84
#